data_16495f42e7f1c7da7becbc07fde9192b
#
_entry.id   16495f42e7f1c7da7becbc07fde9192b
#
_cell.length_a   1.000
_cell.length_b   1.000
_cell.length_c   1.000
_cell.angle_alpha   90.00
_cell.angle_beta   90.00
_cell.angle_gamma   90.00
#
_symmetry.space_group_name_H-M   'P 1'
#
loop_
_entity.id
_entity.type
_entity.pdbx_description
1 polymer ?
#
loop_
_entity_poly.entity_id
_entity_poly.type
_entity_poly.pdbx_seq_one_letter_code
_entity_poly.pdbx_strand_id
1 'polypeptide(L)'
;MLEIAAIDGGCSARTGTLHLPRGDVEIPAFLPVGTNGTVKAIEHSTLRRIGYSLILGNTYHLYLRPGIEVIKKHGGLHGFSSWDGNILTDSGGYQVFSLASLRVLTREGIVFSSHIDGSRHFLTPESVVDMQVALGSNIQMQLDVCTAPGIGVNEAREAVEFTALWAKRAKQRYLEHSELSRGYLFGIVQGNFFKELRAMSSSLLLELDLPGYAIGGLSVGEDPESFKEFLRYTASLLPDDKPRYTMGIGTPRYMLEAVETGIDFFDCVYPTRIARNGTCFTPFGIVNIRNSRFKDDVRPIDPECICPACMSYSRSYLRHLFVAREILGSMLLTHHNLQFVFTMMKEVRRAITNGTFLDFKRSFLERFEAVDRQYE
;
A
#
# COMPACT_ATOMS: atom_id res chain seq x y z
N MET A 1 12.97 -4.99 -14.97
CA MET A 1 12.02 -4.81 -13.85
C MET A 1 10.84 -3.93 -14.24
N LEU A 2 11.04 -2.69 -14.70
CA LEU A 2 9.96 -1.81 -15.13
C LEU A 2 9.99 -1.64 -16.65
N GLU A 3 8.85 -1.84 -17.31
CA GLU A 3 8.61 -1.55 -18.72
C GLU A 3 7.42 -0.59 -18.81
N ILE A 4 7.64 0.60 -19.38
CA ILE A 4 6.59 1.60 -19.59
C ILE A 4 6.00 1.41 -20.98
N ALA A 5 4.68 1.18 -21.04
CA ALA A 5 3.95 1.00 -22.30
C ALA A 5 3.39 2.30 -22.85
N ALA A 6 2.91 3.21 -21.96
CA ALA A 6 2.39 4.52 -22.35
C ALA A 6 2.51 5.54 -21.20
N ILE A 7 2.59 6.82 -21.60
CA ILE A 7 2.54 7.98 -20.70
C ILE A 7 1.45 8.90 -21.22
N ASP A 8 0.61 9.44 -20.32
CA ASP A 8 -0.44 10.40 -20.69
C ASP A 8 0.18 11.73 -21.15
N GLY A 9 -0.33 12.29 -22.25
CA GLY A 9 0.23 13.53 -22.82
C GLY A 9 -0.02 14.79 -21.99
N GLY A 10 -0.92 14.75 -21.02
CA GLY A 10 -1.30 15.91 -20.20
C GLY A 10 -0.74 15.92 -18.79
N CYS A 11 -0.13 14.81 -18.33
CA CYS A 11 0.44 14.68 -16.98
C CYS A 11 1.53 13.60 -16.93
N SER A 12 2.01 13.26 -15.72
CA SER A 12 3.03 12.22 -15.53
C SER A 12 2.45 10.81 -15.38
N ALA A 13 1.14 10.63 -15.51
CA ALA A 13 0.50 9.32 -15.38
C ALA A 13 1.06 8.35 -16.44
N ARG A 14 1.46 7.17 -16.01
CA ARG A 14 2.08 6.16 -16.87
C ARG A 14 1.49 4.78 -16.63
N THR A 15 1.48 3.95 -17.65
CA THR A 15 1.09 2.54 -17.55
C THR A 15 2.15 1.65 -18.16
N GLY A 16 2.24 0.43 -17.68
CA GLY A 16 3.26 -0.53 -18.09
C GLY A 16 3.22 -1.80 -17.28
N THR A 17 4.34 -2.47 -17.20
CA THR A 17 4.49 -3.77 -16.53
C THR A 17 5.69 -3.75 -15.59
N LEU A 18 5.45 -4.19 -14.36
CA LEU A 18 6.48 -4.50 -13.40
C LEU A 18 6.76 -6.00 -13.44
N HIS A 19 7.91 -6.38 -14.04
CA HIS A 19 8.34 -7.78 -14.12
C HIS A 19 8.93 -8.23 -12.80
N LEU A 20 8.26 -9.16 -12.13
CA LEU A 20 8.65 -9.73 -10.85
C LEU A 20 8.80 -11.24 -10.92
N PRO A 21 9.53 -11.87 -9.99
CA PRO A 21 9.85 -13.30 -10.06
C PRO A 21 8.64 -14.26 -10.10
N ARG A 22 7.46 -13.83 -9.61
CA ARG A 22 6.24 -14.65 -9.58
C ARG A 22 5.14 -14.14 -10.52
N GLY A 23 5.56 -13.53 -11.61
CA GLY A 23 4.69 -13.02 -12.66
C GLY A 23 4.58 -11.50 -12.66
N ASP A 24 4.07 -11.01 -13.74
CA ASP A 24 3.97 -9.60 -14.06
C ASP A 24 2.86 -8.90 -13.27
N VAL A 25 3.07 -7.61 -13.02
CA VAL A 25 2.10 -6.72 -12.39
C VAL A 25 1.88 -5.53 -13.30
N GLU A 26 0.67 -5.38 -13.82
CA GLU A 26 0.29 -4.19 -14.59
C GLU A 26 0.21 -2.97 -13.67
N ILE A 27 0.82 -1.87 -14.07
CA ILE A 27 0.80 -0.60 -13.33
C ILE A 27 0.01 0.48 -14.08
N PRO A 28 -0.62 1.44 -13.37
CA PRO A 28 -0.70 1.57 -11.90
C PRO A 28 -1.46 0.44 -11.23
N ALA A 29 -1.06 0.09 -10.00
CA ALA A 29 -1.63 -1.00 -9.23
C ALA A 29 -1.89 -0.64 -7.76
N PHE A 30 -2.96 -1.19 -7.19
CA PHE A 30 -3.22 -1.17 -5.75
C PHE A 30 -2.81 -2.51 -5.13
N LEU A 31 -2.09 -2.47 -4.02
CA LEU A 31 -1.66 -3.64 -3.26
C LEU A 31 -2.56 -3.86 -2.05
N PRO A 32 -3.35 -4.93 -2.00
CA PRO A 32 -4.07 -5.30 -0.78
C PRO A 32 -3.10 -5.64 0.35
N VAL A 33 -3.38 -5.14 1.56
CA VAL A 33 -2.51 -5.34 2.72
C VAL A 33 -2.86 -6.64 3.44
N GLY A 34 -1.92 -7.57 3.41
CA GLY A 34 -1.94 -8.84 4.12
C GLY A 34 -1.07 -8.83 5.37
N THR A 35 -1.42 -8.06 6.38
CA THR A 35 -0.63 -7.78 7.59
C THR A 35 0.05 -9.01 8.20
N ASN A 36 -0.67 -10.11 8.35
CA ASN A 36 -0.18 -11.37 8.93
C ASN A 36 -0.06 -12.47 7.85
N GLY A 37 0.37 -12.12 6.64
CA GLY A 37 0.41 -13.06 5.51
C GLY A 37 -0.98 -13.37 4.92
N THR A 38 -2.01 -12.60 5.29
CA THR A 38 -3.36 -12.72 4.76
C THR A 38 -4.05 -11.37 4.67
N VAL A 39 -4.74 -11.11 3.57
CA VAL A 39 -5.64 -9.96 3.45
C VAL A 39 -6.92 -10.28 4.24
N LYS A 40 -7.29 -9.41 5.17
CA LYS A 40 -8.36 -9.69 6.12
C LYS A 40 -9.71 -9.88 5.42
N ALA A 41 -10.44 -10.92 5.81
CA ALA A 41 -11.79 -11.29 5.37
C ALA A 41 -11.90 -11.62 3.87
N ILE A 42 -10.83 -12.14 3.26
CA ILE A 42 -10.84 -12.64 1.88
C ILE A 42 -9.80 -13.75 1.71
N GLU A 43 -10.12 -14.77 0.93
CA GLU A 43 -9.21 -15.86 0.60
C GLU A 43 -8.25 -15.45 -0.53
N HIS A 44 -7.04 -15.99 -0.52
CA HIS A 44 -6.01 -15.75 -1.57
C HIS A 44 -6.51 -16.17 -2.95
N SER A 45 -7.21 -17.31 -3.06
CA SER A 45 -7.85 -17.77 -4.30
C SER A 45 -8.82 -16.74 -4.89
N THR A 46 -9.54 -16.04 -4.03
CA THR A 46 -10.46 -14.97 -4.43
C THR A 46 -9.71 -13.71 -4.90
N LEU A 47 -8.62 -13.32 -4.23
CA LEU A 47 -7.75 -12.23 -4.69
C LEU A 47 -7.20 -12.51 -6.08
N ARG A 48 -6.74 -13.74 -6.33
CA ARG A 48 -6.28 -14.17 -7.67
C ARG A 48 -7.38 -14.10 -8.71
N ARG A 49 -8.61 -14.50 -8.39
CA ARG A 49 -9.76 -14.41 -9.32
C ARG A 49 -10.14 -12.97 -9.65
N ILE A 50 -9.99 -12.03 -8.71
CA ILE A 50 -10.16 -10.58 -8.99
C ILE A 50 -9.07 -10.11 -9.96
N GLY A 51 -7.85 -10.66 -9.87
CA GLY A 51 -6.70 -10.32 -10.70
C GLY A 51 -5.49 -9.79 -9.93
N TYR A 52 -5.54 -9.76 -8.61
CA TYR A 52 -4.39 -9.34 -7.81
C TYR A 52 -3.24 -10.34 -7.93
N SER A 53 -2.05 -9.83 -8.28
CA SER A 53 -0.81 -10.59 -8.42
C SER A 53 0.29 -10.14 -7.46
N LEU A 54 0.06 -9.06 -6.69
CA LEU A 54 0.98 -8.51 -5.70
C LEU A 54 0.19 -8.08 -4.46
N ILE A 55 0.62 -8.54 -3.29
CA ILE A 55 0.08 -8.14 -1.97
C ILE A 55 1.20 -7.58 -1.09
N LEU A 56 0.82 -6.85 -0.03
CA LEU A 56 1.77 -6.36 0.96
C LEU A 56 1.69 -7.19 2.25
N GLY A 57 2.85 -7.62 2.77
CA GLY A 57 3.01 -8.22 4.10
C GLY A 57 3.74 -7.26 5.05
N ASN A 58 3.40 -7.28 6.35
CA ASN A 58 4.07 -6.42 7.32
C ASN A 58 5.15 -7.19 8.10
N THR A 59 6.41 -6.86 7.86
CA THR A 59 7.58 -7.51 8.48
C THR A 59 7.51 -7.49 10.00
N TYR A 60 7.16 -6.36 10.61
CA TYR A 60 7.00 -6.24 12.07
C TYR A 60 6.05 -7.27 12.67
N HIS A 61 4.85 -7.42 12.09
CA HIS A 61 3.86 -8.35 12.60
C HIS A 61 4.30 -9.81 12.41
N LEU A 62 4.84 -10.13 11.24
CA LEU A 62 5.33 -11.48 10.91
C LEU A 62 6.55 -11.88 11.75
N TYR A 63 7.42 -10.92 12.06
CA TYR A 63 8.56 -11.10 12.95
C TYR A 63 8.12 -11.43 14.38
N LEU A 64 7.16 -10.68 14.93
CA LEU A 64 6.67 -10.92 16.28
C LEU A 64 5.81 -12.19 16.37
N ARG A 65 5.00 -12.46 15.34
CA ARG A 65 4.11 -13.63 15.31
C ARG A 65 3.74 -14.00 13.87
N PRO A 66 4.03 -15.22 13.40
CA PRO A 66 4.49 -16.40 14.17
C PRO A 66 5.99 -16.43 14.43
N GLY A 67 6.76 -15.46 13.91
CA GLY A 67 8.23 -15.44 13.94
C GLY A 67 8.84 -15.93 12.63
N ILE A 68 9.99 -15.34 12.28
CA ILE A 68 10.68 -15.60 11.00
C ILE A 68 11.05 -17.08 10.83
N GLU A 69 11.51 -17.74 11.90
CA GLU A 69 11.93 -19.15 11.85
C GLU A 69 10.78 -20.10 11.52
N VAL A 70 9.56 -19.79 11.95
CA VAL A 70 8.37 -20.57 11.58
C VAL A 70 8.10 -20.44 10.08
N ILE A 71 8.08 -19.22 9.57
CA ILE A 71 7.80 -18.93 8.15
C ILE A 71 8.89 -19.56 7.25
N LYS A 72 10.16 -19.46 7.66
CA LYS A 72 11.30 -20.03 6.95
C LYS A 72 11.19 -21.55 6.77
N LYS A 73 10.67 -22.28 7.78
CA LYS A 73 10.43 -23.74 7.69
C LYS A 73 9.43 -24.12 6.59
N HIS A 74 8.55 -23.19 6.19
CA HIS A 74 7.58 -23.37 5.10
C HIS A 74 8.12 -22.89 3.73
N GLY A 75 9.40 -22.55 3.63
CA GLY A 75 9.99 -22.03 2.39
C GLY A 75 9.65 -20.57 2.11
N GLY A 76 9.40 -19.79 3.17
CA GLY A 76 9.02 -18.36 3.09
C GLY A 76 7.52 -18.14 3.22
N LEU A 77 7.12 -16.87 3.08
CA LEU A 77 5.73 -16.43 3.27
C LEU A 77 4.78 -17.01 2.21
N HIS A 78 5.28 -17.23 1.00
CA HIS A 78 4.52 -17.85 -0.09
C HIS A 78 4.05 -19.27 0.29
N GLY A 79 4.98 -20.12 0.75
CA GLY A 79 4.64 -21.47 1.19
C GLY A 79 3.80 -21.48 2.47
N PHE A 80 4.11 -20.57 3.41
CA PHE A 80 3.39 -20.46 4.67
C PHE A 80 1.91 -20.04 4.49
N SER A 81 1.63 -19.11 3.57
CA SER A 81 0.29 -18.58 3.35
C SER A 81 -0.42 -19.14 2.12
N SER A 82 0.22 -20.01 1.35
CA SER A 82 -0.27 -20.53 0.06
C SER A 82 -0.62 -19.41 -0.93
N TRP A 83 0.19 -18.34 -0.95
CA TRP A 83 0.09 -17.26 -1.92
C TRP A 83 1.08 -17.47 -3.06
N ASP A 84 0.60 -17.62 -4.28
CA ASP A 84 1.40 -17.90 -5.47
C ASP A 84 1.86 -16.66 -6.25
N GLY A 85 1.28 -15.48 -5.95
CA GLY A 85 1.68 -14.20 -6.53
C GLY A 85 2.89 -13.58 -5.83
N ASN A 86 3.21 -12.34 -6.20
CA ASN A 86 4.29 -11.58 -5.59
C ASN A 86 3.92 -11.02 -4.22
N ILE A 87 4.92 -10.79 -3.38
CA ILE A 87 4.79 -10.16 -2.07
C ILE A 87 5.79 -9.00 -1.98
N LEU A 88 5.26 -7.83 -1.62
CA LEU A 88 6.05 -6.73 -1.08
C LEU A 88 6.01 -6.82 0.45
N THR A 89 7.14 -6.67 1.12
CA THR A 89 7.16 -6.50 2.58
C THR A 89 7.65 -5.12 2.95
N ASP A 90 6.97 -4.50 3.91
CA ASP A 90 7.45 -3.24 4.50
C ASP A 90 8.68 -3.46 5.39
N SER A 91 9.29 -2.37 5.85
CA SER A 91 10.46 -2.41 6.75
C SER A 91 10.12 -2.76 8.20
N GLY A 92 8.87 -2.58 8.61
CA GLY A 92 8.44 -2.59 10.01
C GLY A 92 8.67 -1.27 10.75
N GLY A 93 9.37 -0.29 10.17
CA GLY A 93 9.68 0.99 10.80
C GLY A 93 8.43 1.78 11.23
N TYR A 94 7.44 1.88 10.35
CA TYR A 94 6.18 2.55 10.66
C TYR A 94 5.40 1.89 11.81
N GLN A 95 5.39 0.56 11.88
CA GLN A 95 4.68 -0.17 12.95
C GLN A 95 5.38 0.01 14.30
N VAL A 96 6.71 0.04 14.32
CA VAL A 96 7.46 0.43 15.52
C VAL A 96 7.11 1.86 15.92
N PHE A 97 7.01 2.78 14.95
CA PHE A 97 6.61 4.16 15.21
C PHE A 97 5.20 4.25 15.79
N SER A 98 4.22 3.53 15.25
CA SER A 98 2.79 3.68 15.57
C SER A 98 2.29 2.79 16.71
N LEU A 99 2.93 1.63 16.98
CA LEU A 99 2.44 0.61 17.90
C LEU A 99 3.32 0.39 19.12
N ALA A 100 4.63 0.67 19.04
CA ALA A 100 5.51 0.46 20.17
C ALA A 100 5.35 1.57 21.21
N SER A 101 5.08 1.18 22.46
CA SER A 101 4.93 2.10 23.60
C SER A 101 6.25 2.76 23.99
N LEU A 102 7.36 2.06 23.82
CA LEU A 102 8.71 2.53 24.08
C LEU A 102 9.59 2.20 22.85
N ARG A 103 10.23 3.23 22.30
CA ARG A 103 11.21 3.09 21.22
C ARG A 103 12.37 4.03 21.43
N VAL A 104 13.56 3.59 21.04
CA VAL A 104 14.77 4.40 21.03
C VAL A 104 15.43 4.25 19.66
N LEU A 105 15.61 5.38 18.97
CA LEU A 105 16.35 5.45 17.72
C LEU A 105 17.83 5.60 18.04
N THR A 106 18.66 4.85 17.33
CA THR A 106 20.13 4.97 17.38
C THR A 106 20.68 4.92 15.95
N ARG A 107 21.95 5.25 15.77
CA ARG A 107 22.58 5.09 14.44
C ARG A 107 22.62 3.63 13.98
N GLU A 108 22.61 2.70 14.90
CA GLU A 108 22.65 1.25 14.65
C GLU A 108 21.29 0.67 14.26
N GLY A 109 20.19 1.26 14.72
CA GLY A 109 18.84 0.77 14.48
C GLY A 109 17.82 1.26 15.50
N ILE A 110 16.73 0.53 15.66
CA ILE A 110 15.60 0.85 16.52
C ILE A 110 15.45 -0.20 17.62
N VAL A 111 15.58 0.22 18.89
CA VAL A 111 15.17 -0.60 20.04
C VAL A 111 13.71 -0.30 20.36
N PHE A 112 12.90 -1.33 20.55
CA PHE A 112 11.48 -1.16 20.90
C PHE A 112 10.97 -2.29 21.79
N SER A 113 9.82 -2.03 22.45
CA SER A 113 9.09 -3.04 23.19
C SER A 113 7.88 -3.52 22.39
N SER A 114 7.74 -4.85 22.27
CA SER A 114 6.62 -5.49 21.58
C SER A 114 5.28 -5.10 22.20
N HIS A 115 4.30 -4.73 21.37
CA HIS A 115 2.93 -4.43 21.82
C HIS A 115 2.15 -5.71 22.21
N ILE A 116 2.69 -6.90 21.93
CA ILE A 116 2.03 -8.19 22.21
C ILE A 116 2.31 -8.64 23.65
N ASP A 117 3.59 -8.59 24.05
CA ASP A 117 4.07 -9.19 25.30
C ASP A 117 5.09 -8.32 26.08
N GLY A 118 5.39 -7.12 25.56
CA GLY A 118 6.35 -6.21 26.15
C GLY A 118 7.83 -6.61 25.97
N SER A 119 8.14 -7.70 25.30
CA SER A 119 9.51 -8.15 25.04
C SER A 119 10.30 -7.07 24.29
N ARG A 120 11.59 -6.98 24.60
CA ARG A 120 12.49 -5.97 24.01
C ARG A 120 13.16 -6.51 22.76
N HIS A 121 13.10 -5.74 21.69
CA HIS A 121 13.65 -6.08 20.37
C HIS A 121 14.56 -4.99 19.85
N PHE A 122 15.48 -5.38 18.96
CA PHE A 122 16.37 -4.48 18.26
C PHE A 122 16.35 -4.78 16.77
N LEU A 123 15.86 -3.84 15.96
CA LEU A 123 15.88 -3.91 14.51
C LEU A 123 17.04 -3.06 13.98
N THR A 124 17.90 -3.69 13.20
CA THR A 124 18.94 -3.01 12.41
C THR A 124 18.60 -3.08 10.92
N PRO A 125 19.16 -2.19 10.09
CA PRO A 125 18.98 -2.28 8.64
C PRO A 125 19.31 -3.66 8.07
N GLU A 126 20.37 -4.29 8.56
CA GLU A 126 20.80 -5.62 8.14
C GLU A 126 19.78 -6.69 8.53
N SER A 127 19.34 -6.67 9.80
CA SER A 127 18.38 -7.67 10.29
C SER A 127 17.03 -7.57 9.56
N VAL A 128 16.61 -6.38 9.16
CA VAL A 128 15.38 -6.17 8.38
C VAL A 128 15.53 -6.73 6.97
N VAL A 129 16.69 -6.59 6.32
CA VAL A 129 16.97 -7.24 5.04
C VAL A 129 16.93 -8.76 5.20
N ASP A 130 17.62 -9.32 6.21
CA ASP A 130 17.67 -10.76 6.47
C ASP A 130 16.27 -11.35 6.71
N MET A 131 15.43 -10.65 7.46
CA MET A 131 14.03 -11.04 7.68
C MET A 131 13.26 -11.10 6.36
N GLN A 132 13.35 -10.07 5.53
CA GLN A 132 12.62 -10.01 4.26
C GLN A 132 13.11 -11.05 3.25
N VAL A 133 14.41 -11.36 3.22
CA VAL A 133 14.97 -12.48 2.45
C VAL A 133 14.40 -13.80 2.98
N ALA A 134 14.37 -14.01 4.29
CA ALA A 134 13.80 -15.23 4.88
C ALA A 134 12.28 -15.35 4.65
N LEU A 135 11.56 -14.24 4.57
CA LEU A 135 10.15 -14.18 4.16
C LEU A 135 9.95 -14.53 2.67
N GLY A 136 11.01 -14.45 1.86
CA GLY A 136 10.93 -14.66 0.41
C GLY A 136 10.25 -13.50 -0.32
N SER A 137 10.40 -12.28 0.18
CA SER A 137 9.78 -11.07 -0.38
C SER A 137 10.32 -10.75 -1.77
N ASN A 138 9.43 -10.46 -2.72
CA ASN A 138 9.81 -10.10 -4.08
C ASN A 138 10.22 -8.61 -4.17
N ILE A 139 9.58 -7.76 -3.37
CA ILE A 139 9.99 -6.37 -3.15
C ILE A 139 10.20 -6.18 -1.65
N GLN A 140 11.34 -5.61 -1.28
CA GLN A 140 11.77 -5.38 0.10
C GLN A 140 11.91 -3.89 0.34
N MET A 141 11.43 -3.42 1.47
CA MET A 141 11.60 -2.01 1.84
C MET A 141 12.76 -1.85 2.83
N GLN A 142 13.59 -0.84 2.62
CA GLN A 142 14.63 -0.48 3.61
C GLN A 142 14.00 -0.09 4.95
N LEU A 143 14.72 -0.25 6.06
CA LEU A 143 14.33 0.35 7.34
C LEU A 143 14.43 1.87 7.26
N ASP A 144 13.39 2.57 7.71
CA ASP A 144 13.26 4.02 7.64
C ASP A 144 12.73 4.63 8.94
N VAL A 145 12.86 5.93 9.07
CA VAL A 145 12.31 6.69 10.20
C VAL A 145 11.13 7.52 9.72
N CYS A 146 9.92 7.00 9.96
CA CYS A 146 8.70 7.77 9.75
C CYS A 146 8.49 8.76 10.91
N THR A 147 8.07 9.98 10.59
CA THR A 147 7.84 11.05 11.56
C THR A 147 6.40 11.53 11.53
N ALA A 148 5.90 12.03 12.67
CA ALA A 148 4.57 12.63 12.75
C ALA A 148 4.50 13.97 11.99
N PRO A 149 3.32 14.39 11.49
CA PRO A 149 3.12 15.75 11.01
C PRO A 149 3.40 16.78 12.09
N GLY A 150 3.95 17.94 11.70
CA GLY A 150 4.14 19.07 12.61
C GLY A 150 5.41 19.01 13.50
N ILE A 151 6.31 18.03 13.26
CA ILE A 151 7.63 18.06 13.93
C ILE A 151 8.50 19.20 13.42
N GLY A 152 9.52 19.58 14.21
CA GLY A 152 10.49 20.60 13.83
C GLY A 152 11.43 20.12 12.71
N VAL A 153 11.98 21.09 11.94
CA VAL A 153 12.86 20.82 10.81
C VAL A 153 14.12 20.04 11.21
N ASN A 154 14.66 20.27 12.40
CA ASN A 154 15.86 19.58 12.89
C ASN A 154 15.59 18.09 13.17
N GLU A 155 14.45 17.77 13.80
CA GLU A 155 14.02 16.40 14.03
C GLU A 155 13.73 15.66 12.72
N ALA A 156 13.06 16.35 11.77
CA ALA A 156 12.82 15.80 10.44
C ALA A 156 14.13 15.54 9.68
N ARG A 157 15.14 16.42 9.83
CA ARG A 157 16.47 16.25 9.25
C ARG A 157 17.19 15.04 9.82
N GLU A 158 17.19 14.88 11.14
CA GLU A 158 17.80 13.72 11.80
C GLU A 158 17.15 12.40 11.30
N ALA A 159 15.84 12.37 11.15
CA ALA A 159 15.11 11.22 10.59
C ALA A 159 15.54 10.91 9.14
N VAL A 160 15.76 11.92 8.30
CA VAL A 160 16.30 11.76 6.94
C VAL A 160 17.72 11.20 6.98
N GLU A 161 18.58 11.72 7.84
CA GLU A 161 19.97 11.27 7.99
C GLU A 161 20.05 9.80 8.45
N PHE A 162 19.26 9.40 9.44
CA PHE A 162 19.16 7.99 9.84
C PHE A 162 18.63 7.11 8.73
N THR A 163 17.56 7.53 8.05
CA THR A 163 16.98 6.79 6.93
C THR A 163 18.00 6.56 5.82
N ALA A 164 18.77 7.58 5.44
CA ALA A 164 19.81 7.48 4.42
C ALA A 164 20.99 6.59 4.86
N LEU A 165 21.46 6.73 6.11
CA LEU A 165 22.49 5.87 6.68
C LEU A 165 22.06 4.40 6.66
N TRP A 166 20.82 4.13 7.07
CA TRP A 166 20.28 2.78 7.09
C TRP A 166 20.03 2.21 5.69
N ALA A 167 19.67 3.05 4.72
CA ALA A 167 19.57 2.63 3.32
C ALA A 167 20.90 2.11 2.77
N LYS A 168 22.01 2.83 3.07
CA LYS A 168 23.37 2.42 2.66
C LYS A 168 23.73 1.05 3.27
N ARG A 169 23.49 0.87 4.56
CA ARG A 169 23.74 -0.40 5.27
C ARG A 169 22.85 -1.52 4.75
N ALA A 170 21.56 -1.24 4.54
CA ALA A 170 20.62 -2.19 3.96
C ALA A 170 21.06 -2.64 2.56
N LYS A 171 21.51 -1.70 1.68
CA LYS A 171 22.04 -2.04 0.36
C LYS A 171 23.27 -2.95 0.46
N GLN A 172 24.19 -2.64 1.37
CA GLN A 172 25.38 -3.49 1.56
C GLN A 172 24.97 -4.91 1.95
N ARG A 173 24.10 -5.05 2.96
CA ARG A 173 23.60 -6.38 3.40
C ARG A 173 22.83 -7.10 2.30
N TYR A 174 21.98 -6.39 1.55
CA TYR A 174 21.24 -6.91 0.42
C TYR A 174 22.16 -7.51 -0.65
N LEU A 175 23.30 -6.89 -0.95
CA LEU A 175 24.27 -7.38 -1.93
C LEU A 175 25.06 -8.61 -1.46
N GLU A 176 25.09 -8.87 -0.16
CA GLU A 176 25.71 -10.10 0.41
C GLU A 176 24.83 -11.34 0.20
N HIS A 177 23.52 -11.15 -0.05
CA HIS A 177 22.61 -12.25 -0.39
C HIS A 177 22.69 -12.61 -1.87
N SER A 178 22.43 -13.88 -2.17
CA SER A 178 22.35 -14.40 -3.55
C SER A 178 21.23 -13.68 -4.34
N GLU A 179 21.47 -13.37 -5.61
CA GLU A 179 20.46 -12.78 -6.50
C GLU A 179 19.18 -13.62 -6.62
N LEU A 180 19.32 -14.95 -6.52
CA LEU A 180 18.18 -15.87 -6.58
C LEU A 180 17.30 -15.82 -5.32
N SER A 181 17.85 -15.42 -4.17
CA SER A 181 17.13 -15.39 -2.89
C SER A 181 16.68 -14.00 -2.45
N ARG A 182 17.31 -12.95 -2.98
CA ARG A 182 16.95 -11.57 -2.67
C ARG A 182 15.87 -11.07 -3.64
N GLY A 183 14.86 -10.38 -3.11
CA GLY A 183 13.94 -9.59 -3.92
C GLY A 183 14.57 -8.30 -4.42
N TYR A 184 13.76 -7.31 -4.75
CA TYR A 184 14.21 -5.98 -5.15
C TYR A 184 14.15 -5.03 -3.96
N LEU A 185 15.29 -4.50 -3.51
CA LEU A 185 15.34 -3.54 -2.39
C LEU A 185 14.96 -2.14 -2.87
N PHE A 186 13.94 -1.55 -2.25
CA PHE A 186 13.47 -0.19 -2.53
C PHE A 186 13.90 0.78 -1.44
N GLY A 187 14.29 1.99 -1.85
CA GLY A 187 14.54 3.12 -0.96
C GLY A 187 13.25 3.83 -0.56
N ILE A 188 13.22 4.43 0.63
CA ILE A 188 12.07 5.21 1.11
C ILE A 188 12.50 6.66 1.30
N VAL A 189 11.96 7.57 0.47
CA VAL A 189 12.17 9.01 0.62
C VAL A 189 11.33 9.52 1.78
N GLN A 190 11.99 10.08 2.78
CA GLN A 190 11.41 10.77 3.93
C GLN A 190 11.66 12.28 3.82
N GLY A 191 11.29 13.09 4.80
CA GLY A 191 11.53 14.54 4.83
C GLY A 191 10.34 15.35 5.29
N ASN A 192 9.30 14.68 5.81
CA ASN A 192 8.09 15.32 6.32
C ASN A 192 7.52 16.32 5.30
N PHE A 193 7.06 17.50 5.74
CA PHE A 193 6.55 18.58 4.88
C PHE A 193 7.60 19.69 4.69
N PHE A 194 8.88 19.29 4.40
CA PHE A 194 9.98 20.20 4.08
C PHE A 194 10.59 19.82 2.74
N LYS A 195 10.43 20.68 1.72
CA LYS A 195 10.92 20.40 0.35
C LYS A 195 12.44 20.16 0.30
N GLU A 196 13.20 20.94 1.05
CA GLU A 196 14.67 20.79 1.14
C GLU A 196 15.07 19.43 1.73
N LEU A 197 14.32 18.91 2.70
CA LEU A 197 14.59 17.59 3.27
C LEU A 197 14.16 16.46 2.35
N ARG A 198 13.05 16.60 1.60
CA ARG A 198 12.65 15.67 0.54
C ARG A 198 13.69 15.60 -0.56
N ALA A 199 14.22 16.76 -0.99
CA ALA A 199 15.29 16.82 -1.98
C ALA A 199 16.58 16.16 -1.46
N MET A 200 16.98 16.46 -0.22
CA MET A 200 18.12 15.83 0.45
C MET A 200 17.96 14.31 0.52
N SER A 201 16.82 13.83 1.00
CA SER A 201 16.51 12.40 1.12
C SER A 201 16.58 11.71 -0.25
N SER A 202 15.95 12.30 -1.27
CA SER A 202 15.98 11.76 -2.63
C SER A 202 17.40 11.67 -3.18
N SER A 203 18.20 12.74 -3.07
CA SER A 203 19.58 12.76 -3.54
C SER A 203 20.42 11.66 -2.90
N LEU A 204 20.36 11.52 -1.56
CA LEU A 204 21.11 10.49 -0.83
C LEU A 204 20.73 9.06 -1.23
N LEU A 205 19.45 8.83 -1.52
CA LEU A 205 18.96 7.52 -1.95
C LEU A 205 19.31 7.22 -3.42
N LEU A 206 19.28 8.23 -4.30
CA LEU A 206 19.62 8.07 -5.71
C LEU A 206 21.09 7.69 -5.91
N GLU A 207 22.00 8.18 -5.05
CA GLU A 207 23.42 7.75 -5.04
C GLU A 207 23.58 6.23 -4.80
N LEU A 208 22.57 5.59 -4.20
CA LEU A 208 22.59 4.17 -3.94
C LEU A 208 22.14 3.34 -5.16
N ASP A 209 21.63 3.93 -6.23
CA ASP A 209 21.09 3.24 -7.40
C ASP A 209 20.26 1.99 -7.05
N LEU A 210 19.19 2.18 -6.30
CA LEU A 210 18.30 1.11 -5.89
C LEU A 210 17.35 0.71 -7.01
N PRO A 211 16.84 -0.54 -7.02
CA PRO A 211 15.89 -1.02 -8.04
C PRO A 211 14.59 -0.22 -8.14
N GLY A 212 14.17 0.47 -7.08
CA GLY A 212 12.98 1.31 -7.05
C GLY A 212 12.92 2.20 -5.80
N TYR A 213 11.95 3.11 -5.78
CA TYR A 213 11.85 4.13 -4.74
C TYR A 213 10.42 4.30 -4.24
N ALA A 214 10.27 4.46 -2.94
CA ALA A 214 9.00 4.78 -2.30
C ALA A 214 8.99 6.20 -1.73
N ILE A 215 7.80 6.79 -1.67
CA ILE A 215 7.51 8.04 -1.00
C ILE A 215 6.82 7.70 0.33
N GLY A 216 7.53 7.91 1.43
CA GLY A 216 7.01 7.72 2.78
C GLY A 216 6.63 9.04 3.46
N GLY A 217 6.00 8.95 4.64
CA GLY A 217 5.65 10.08 5.48
C GLY A 217 4.61 11.04 4.88
N LEU A 218 3.76 10.54 3.99
CA LEU A 218 2.54 11.20 3.50
C LEU A 218 1.32 10.35 3.88
N SER A 219 0.11 10.94 3.83
CA SER A 219 -1.15 10.30 4.29
C SER A 219 -1.12 9.91 5.77
N VAL A 220 -0.49 10.76 6.59
CA VAL A 220 -0.32 10.57 8.04
C VAL A 220 -1.14 11.55 8.88
N GLY A 221 -2.02 12.34 8.25
CA GLY A 221 -2.93 13.29 8.90
C GLY A 221 -2.82 14.74 8.42
N GLU A 222 -2.06 14.99 7.36
CA GLU A 222 -2.00 16.28 6.68
C GLU A 222 -3.28 16.60 5.91
N ASP A 223 -3.44 17.89 5.56
CA ASP A 223 -4.53 18.32 4.68
C ASP A 223 -4.31 17.88 3.22
N PRO A 224 -5.40 17.79 2.41
CA PRO A 224 -5.31 17.28 1.04
C PRO A 224 -4.40 18.08 0.11
N GLU A 225 -4.28 19.39 0.30
CA GLU A 225 -3.44 20.23 -0.57
C GLU A 225 -1.95 20.02 -0.25
N SER A 226 -1.59 19.94 1.03
CA SER A 226 -0.25 19.55 1.47
C SER A 226 0.13 18.16 0.94
N PHE A 227 -0.78 17.18 1.02
CA PHE A 227 -0.54 15.86 0.44
C PHE A 227 -0.18 15.95 -1.06
N LYS A 228 -1.00 16.64 -1.86
CA LYS A 228 -0.78 16.79 -3.31
C LYS A 228 0.52 17.50 -3.62
N GLU A 229 0.81 18.60 -2.92
CA GLU A 229 2.01 19.39 -3.14
C GLU A 229 3.27 18.55 -2.91
N PHE A 230 3.35 17.89 -1.75
CA PHE A 230 4.55 17.12 -1.37
C PHE A 230 4.67 15.81 -2.15
N LEU A 231 3.54 15.18 -2.53
CA LEU A 231 3.56 14.03 -3.41
C LEU A 231 4.13 14.40 -4.79
N ARG A 232 3.59 15.44 -5.42
CA ARG A 232 4.04 15.91 -6.74
C ARG A 232 5.51 16.33 -6.71
N TYR A 233 5.89 17.12 -5.69
CA TYR A 233 7.27 17.55 -5.53
C TYR A 233 8.21 16.35 -5.37
N THR A 234 7.90 15.41 -4.49
CA THR A 234 8.78 14.25 -4.25
C THR A 234 8.84 13.32 -5.48
N ALA A 235 7.71 13.08 -6.14
CA ALA A 235 7.67 12.26 -7.35
C ALA A 235 8.54 12.83 -8.47
N SER A 236 8.60 14.17 -8.61
CA SER A 236 9.44 14.84 -9.62
C SER A 236 10.94 14.72 -9.35
N LEU A 237 11.34 14.32 -8.15
CA LEU A 237 12.75 14.08 -7.79
C LEU A 237 13.20 12.63 -8.12
N LEU A 238 12.26 11.74 -8.40
CA LEU A 238 12.54 10.31 -8.64
C LEU A 238 12.74 10.00 -10.12
N PRO A 239 13.64 9.05 -10.47
CA PRO A 239 13.93 8.72 -11.86
C PRO A 239 12.70 8.11 -12.57
N ASP A 240 12.58 8.38 -13.89
CA ASP A 240 11.46 7.89 -14.70
C ASP A 240 11.58 6.41 -15.08
N ASP A 241 12.78 5.87 -15.10
CA ASP A 241 13.10 4.49 -15.46
C ASP A 241 13.02 3.50 -14.29
N LYS A 242 12.70 3.99 -13.09
CA LYS A 242 12.54 3.18 -11.88
C LYS A 242 11.09 3.15 -11.40
N PRO A 243 10.64 2.04 -10.78
CA PRO A 243 9.33 1.98 -10.13
C PRO A 243 9.20 2.99 -8.98
N ARG A 244 8.04 3.63 -8.91
CA ARG A 244 7.69 4.61 -7.88
C ARG A 244 6.49 4.12 -7.06
N TYR A 245 6.66 4.06 -5.78
CA TYR A 245 5.67 3.57 -4.83
C TYR A 245 5.28 4.66 -3.83
N THR A 246 3.99 4.90 -3.62
CA THR A 246 3.52 5.78 -2.52
C THR A 246 2.82 4.96 -1.46
N MET A 247 3.33 5.03 -0.23
CA MET A 247 2.90 4.19 0.88
C MET A 247 1.64 4.72 1.55
N GLY A 248 0.72 3.82 1.94
CA GLY A 248 -0.38 4.11 2.84
C GLY A 248 -1.59 4.84 2.23
N ILE A 249 -1.73 4.94 0.91
CA ILE A 249 -2.86 5.60 0.26
C ILE A 249 -3.89 4.61 -0.27
N GLY A 250 -5.19 4.83 0.05
CA GLY A 250 -6.23 3.85 -0.27
C GLY A 250 -7.61 4.43 -0.52
N THR A 251 -7.75 5.76 -0.61
CA THR A 251 -8.98 6.40 -1.08
C THR A 251 -8.89 6.64 -2.58
N PRO A 252 -10.00 6.50 -3.34
CA PRO A 252 -9.99 6.73 -4.79
C PRO A 252 -9.37 8.07 -5.19
N ARG A 253 -9.69 9.16 -4.48
CA ARG A 253 -9.11 10.48 -4.73
C ARG A 253 -7.58 10.46 -4.66
N TYR A 254 -7.02 9.98 -3.55
CA TYR A 254 -5.56 9.99 -3.36
C TYR A 254 -4.84 9.05 -4.32
N MET A 255 -5.45 7.91 -4.67
CA MET A 255 -4.92 7.01 -5.69
C MET A 255 -4.83 7.69 -7.05
N LEU A 256 -5.88 8.42 -7.49
CA LEU A 256 -5.89 9.14 -8.75
C LEU A 256 -4.92 10.33 -8.75
N GLU A 257 -4.77 11.05 -7.62
CA GLU A 257 -3.74 12.09 -7.47
C GLU A 257 -2.33 11.51 -7.59
N ALA A 258 -2.08 10.34 -7.00
CA ALA A 258 -0.78 9.67 -7.09
C ALA A 258 -0.47 9.23 -8.53
N VAL A 259 -1.43 8.63 -9.22
CA VAL A 259 -1.27 8.23 -10.62
C VAL A 259 -0.93 9.43 -11.50
N GLU A 260 -1.58 10.60 -11.32
CA GLU A 260 -1.29 11.83 -12.07
C GLU A 260 0.18 12.25 -11.96
N THR A 261 0.82 11.95 -10.83
CA THR A 261 2.22 12.31 -10.58
C THR A 261 3.23 11.25 -11.02
N GLY A 262 2.78 10.18 -11.68
CA GLY A 262 3.64 9.11 -12.18
C GLY A 262 3.99 8.03 -11.14
N ILE A 263 3.15 7.85 -10.13
CA ILE A 263 3.27 6.74 -9.17
C ILE A 263 2.72 5.46 -9.79
N ASP A 264 3.46 4.36 -9.63
CA ASP A 264 3.15 3.07 -10.24
C ASP A 264 2.31 2.18 -9.34
N PHE A 265 2.49 2.25 -8.01
CA PHE A 265 1.70 1.46 -7.09
C PHE A 265 1.62 2.06 -5.70
N PHE A 266 0.61 1.61 -4.96
CA PHE A 266 0.30 2.07 -3.61
C PHE A 266 -0.46 0.98 -2.85
N ASP A 267 -0.41 1.06 -1.54
CA ASP A 267 -1.09 0.14 -0.63
C ASP A 267 -1.93 0.89 0.39
N CYS A 268 -2.94 0.25 0.91
CA CYS A 268 -3.60 0.67 2.15
C CYS A 268 -4.50 -0.41 2.72
N VAL A 269 -4.62 -0.44 4.04
CA VAL A 269 -5.65 -1.24 4.72
C VAL A 269 -7.06 -0.65 4.60
N TYR A 270 -7.20 0.61 4.14
CA TYR A 270 -8.46 1.35 4.16
C TYR A 270 -9.61 0.62 3.46
N PRO A 271 -9.49 0.12 2.20
CA PRO A 271 -10.60 -0.55 1.53
C PRO A 271 -11.14 -1.76 2.30
N THR A 272 -10.25 -2.59 2.85
CA THR A 272 -10.64 -3.77 3.63
C THR A 272 -11.07 -3.43 5.06
N ARG A 273 -10.49 -2.37 5.65
CA ARG A 273 -10.86 -1.90 6.99
C ARG A 273 -12.27 -1.36 7.03
N ILE A 274 -12.64 -0.47 6.10
CA ILE A 274 -13.98 0.10 6.04
C ILE A 274 -15.03 -0.98 5.70
N ALA A 275 -14.69 -1.93 4.81
CA ALA A 275 -15.54 -3.05 4.46
C ALA A 275 -15.97 -3.85 5.68
N ARG A 276 -15.02 -4.21 6.55
CA ARG A 276 -15.32 -4.95 7.79
C ARG A 276 -16.17 -4.16 8.80
N ASN A 277 -16.26 -2.85 8.63
CA ASN A 277 -17.12 -1.96 9.43
C ASN A 277 -18.46 -1.63 8.74
N GLY A 278 -18.76 -2.29 7.60
CA GLY A 278 -20.01 -2.11 6.89
C GLY A 278 -20.03 -0.96 5.90
N THR A 279 -18.86 -0.50 5.47
CA THR A 279 -18.73 0.62 4.53
C THR A 279 -18.14 0.13 3.20
N CYS A 280 -18.75 0.51 2.09
CA CYS A 280 -18.33 0.11 0.76
C CYS A 280 -18.19 1.31 -0.18
N PHE A 281 -17.33 1.14 -1.19
CA PHE A 281 -17.21 2.04 -2.32
C PHE A 281 -18.34 1.79 -3.32
N THR A 282 -18.82 2.85 -3.95
CA THR A 282 -19.72 2.79 -5.11
C THR A 282 -19.25 3.82 -6.14
N PRO A 283 -19.71 3.78 -7.40
CA PRO A 283 -19.40 4.83 -8.37
C PRO A 283 -19.83 6.25 -7.92
N PHE A 284 -20.73 6.33 -6.96
CA PHE A 284 -21.31 7.57 -6.43
C PHE A 284 -20.87 7.88 -4.99
N GLY A 285 -19.74 7.35 -4.55
CA GLY A 285 -19.17 7.63 -3.25
C GLY A 285 -19.16 6.47 -2.28
N ILE A 286 -19.08 6.80 -1.00
CA ILE A 286 -18.92 5.84 0.09
C ILE A 286 -20.24 5.59 0.79
N VAL A 287 -20.68 4.34 0.85
CA VAL A 287 -21.95 3.93 1.43
C VAL A 287 -21.73 3.10 2.70
N ASN A 288 -22.38 3.47 3.81
CA ASN A 288 -22.45 2.63 5.00
C ASN A 288 -23.72 1.78 4.96
N ILE A 289 -23.55 0.48 4.68
CA ILE A 289 -24.67 -0.48 4.53
C ILE A 289 -25.48 -0.70 5.81
N ARG A 290 -24.94 -0.33 6.96
CA ARG A 290 -25.63 -0.46 8.26
C ARG A 290 -26.77 0.56 8.44
N ASN A 291 -26.82 1.60 7.59
CA ASN A 291 -27.85 2.62 7.67
C ASN A 291 -29.24 1.99 7.54
N SER A 292 -30.21 2.49 8.35
CA SER A 292 -31.59 1.97 8.41
C SER A 292 -32.33 2.10 7.07
N ARG A 293 -32.00 3.07 6.22
CA ARG A 293 -32.57 3.24 4.89
C ARG A 293 -32.43 2.02 3.98
N PHE A 294 -31.44 1.14 4.24
CA PHE A 294 -31.24 -0.08 3.47
C PHE A 294 -31.99 -1.30 4.00
N LYS A 295 -32.88 -1.13 5.02
CA LYS A 295 -33.60 -2.23 5.66
C LYS A 295 -34.41 -3.04 4.65
N ASP A 296 -35.05 -2.37 3.72
CA ASP A 296 -35.94 -2.98 2.72
C ASP A 296 -35.44 -2.77 1.28
N ASP A 297 -34.15 -2.39 1.09
CA ASP A 297 -33.56 -2.12 -0.23
C ASP A 297 -33.13 -3.42 -0.90
N VAL A 298 -33.89 -3.83 -1.92
CA VAL A 298 -33.66 -5.08 -2.69
C VAL A 298 -32.57 -4.93 -3.75
N ARG A 299 -32.05 -3.73 -4.00
CA ARG A 299 -31.00 -3.46 -4.99
C ARG A 299 -29.64 -3.97 -4.52
N PRO A 300 -28.71 -4.28 -5.45
CA PRO A 300 -27.31 -4.56 -5.13
C PRO A 300 -26.60 -3.29 -4.62
N ILE A 301 -25.39 -3.43 -4.05
CA ILE A 301 -24.53 -2.28 -3.71
C ILE A 301 -24.29 -1.42 -4.95
N ASP A 302 -23.84 -2.06 -6.03
CA ASP A 302 -23.52 -1.45 -7.31
C ASP A 302 -24.04 -2.37 -8.42
N PRO A 303 -24.99 -1.91 -9.27
CA PRO A 303 -25.57 -2.72 -10.32
C PRO A 303 -24.60 -3.05 -11.46
N GLU A 304 -23.50 -2.29 -11.62
CA GLU A 304 -22.49 -2.54 -12.65
C GLU A 304 -21.34 -3.42 -12.14
N CYS A 305 -21.30 -3.71 -10.84
CA CYS A 305 -20.23 -4.50 -10.22
C CYS A 305 -20.49 -6.00 -10.37
N ILE A 306 -19.47 -6.72 -10.86
CA ILE A 306 -19.55 -8.19 -11.11
C ILE A 306 -19.13 -9.04 -9.90
N CYS A 307 -18.86 -8.44 -8.74
CA CYS A 307 -18.49 -9.22 -7.57
C CYS A 307 -19.65 -10.04 -7.00
N PRO A 308 -19.41 -11.16 -6.30
CA PRO A 308 -20.46 -11.99 -5.73
C PRO A 308 -21.43 -11.23 -4.81
N ALA A 309 -20.95 -10.20 -4.09
CA ALA A 309 -21.81 -9.39 -3.24
C ALA A 309 -22.89 -8.66 -4.04
N CYS A 310 -22.54 -8.07 -5.20
CA CYS A 310 -23.50 -7.36 -6.05
C CYS A 310 -24.34 -8.27 -6.91
N MET A 311 -23.76 -9.39 -7.38
CA MET A 311 -24.48 -10.33 -8.26
C MET A 311 -25.55 -11.16 -7.54
N SER A 312 -25.41 -11.39 -6.23
CA SER A 312 -26.23 -12.37 -5.53
C SER A 312 -26.98 -11.81 -4.32
N TYR A 313 -26.62 -10.63 -3.81
CA TYR A 313 -27.14 -10.15 -2.54
C TYR A 313 -27.69 -8.73 -2.63
N SER A 314 -28.81 -8.49 -1.96
CA SER A 314 -29.39 -7.16 -1.81
C SER A 314 -28.71 -6.36 -0.70
N ARG A 315 -28.84 -5.03 -0.74
CA ARG A 315 -28.41 -4.13 0.35
C ARG A 315 -29.11 -4.48 1.67
N SER A 316 -30.37 -4.87 1.62
CA SER A 316 -31.16 -5.33 2.78
C SER A 316 -30.51 -6.54 3.45
N TYR A 317 -30.15 -7.57 2.68
CA TYR A 317 -29.49 -8.75 3.22
C TYR A 317 -28.11 -8.44 3.77
N LEU A 318 -27.29 -7.67 3.04
CA LEU A 318 -25.97 -7.25 3.50
C LEU A 318 -26.07 -6.45 4.81
N ARG A 319 -27.03 -5.52 4.89
CA ARG A 319 -27.33 -4.81 6.15
C ARG A 319 -27.68 -5.78 7.28
N HIS A 320 -28.53 -6.76 7.02
CA HIS A 320 -28.90 -7.78 8.00
C HIS A 320 -27.65 -8.49 8.55
N LEU A 321 -26.73 -8.93 7.70
CA LEU A 321 -25.48 -9.57 8.11
C LEU A 321 -24.67 -8.71 9.08
N PHE A 322 -24.55 -7.40 8.81
CA PHE A 322 -23.81 -6.48 9.70
C PHE A 322 -24.53 -6.21 11.02
N VAL A 323 -25.87 -6.13 11.01
CA VAL A 323 -26.66 -5.97 12.25
C VAL A 323 -26.60 -7.23 13.10
N ALA A 324 -26.65 -8.40 12.46
CA ALA A 324 -26.51 -9.70 13.10
C ALA A 324 -25.03 -10.05 13.47
N ARG A 325 -24.05 -9.22 13.05
CA ARG A 325 -22.62 -9.44 13.27
C ARG A 325 -22.07 -10.72 12.61
N GLU A 326 -22.64 -11.10 11.47
CA GLU A 326 -22.20 -12.25 10.71
C GLU A 326 -20.90 -11.94 9.95
N ILE A 327 -19.93 -12.87 10.02
CA ILE A 327 -18.62 -12.74 9.36
C ILE A 327 -18.77 -12.60 7.85
N LEU A 328 -19.77 -13.26 7.25
CA LEU A 328 -20.05 -13.22 5.81
C LEU A 328 -20.22 -11.78 5.31
N GLY A 329 -20.85 -10.90 6.09
CA GLY A 329 -20.98 -9.48 5.73
C GLY A 329 -19.63 -8.81 5.49
N SER A 330 -18.67 -9.01 6.39
CA SER A 330 -17.30 -8.51 6.25
C SER A 330 -16.57 -9.10 5.05
N MET A 331 -16.77 -10.39 4.75
CA MET A 331 -16.15 -11.07 3.60
C MET A 331 -16.71 -10.52 2.28
N LEU A 332 -18.02 -10.38 2.17
CA LEU A 332 -18.67 -9.89 0.95
C LEU A 332 -18.30 -8.44 0.64
N LEU A 333 -18.30 -7.56 1.67
CA LEU A 333 -17.92 -6.16 1.45
C LEU A 333 -16.41 -6.00 1.19
N THR A 334 -15.56 -6.83 1.79
CA THR A 334 -14.12 -6.82 1.47
C THR A 334 -13.88 -7.21 0.02
N HIS A 335 -14.54 -8.27 -0.45
CA HIS A 335 -14.50 -8.65 -1.87
C HIS A 335 -14.96 -7.49 -2.76
N HIS A 336 -16.11 -6.90 -2.45
CA HIS A 336 -16.66 -5.78 -3.22
C HIS A 336 -15.69 -4.59 -3.31
N ASN A 337 -15.15 -4.13 -2.19
CA ASN A 337 -14.24 -2.98 -2.17
C ASN A 337 -12.95 -3.25 -2.94
N LEU A 338 -12.40 -4.46 -2.84
CA LEU A 338 -11.22 -4.84 -3.62
C LEU A 338 -11.54 -4.98 -5.11
N GLN A 339 -12.70 -5.54 -5.49
CA GLN A 339 -13.15 -5.56 -6.87
C GLN A 339 -13.30 -4.14 -7.44
N PHE A 340 -13.90 -3.23 -6.67
CA PHE A 340 -14.06 -1.84 -7.06
C PHE A 340 -12.71 -1.18 -7.35
N VAL A 341 -11.75 -1.28 -6.42
CA VAL A 341 -10.42 -0.69 -6.59
C VAL A 341 -9.67 -1.32 -7.77
N PHE A 342 -9.75 -2.64 -7.93
CA PHE A 342 -9.12 -3.32 -9.06
C PHE A 342 -9.69 -2.86 -10.41
N THR A 343 -11.02 -2.76 -10.51
CA THR A 343 -11.71 -2.27 -11.71
C THR A 343 -11.33 -0.83 -12.01
N MET A 344 -11.32 0.04 -10.99
CA MET A 344 -10.87 1.43 -11.13
C MET A 344 -9.44 1.52 -11.69
N MET A 345 -8.50 0.71 -11.19
CA MET A 345 -7.12 0.71 -11.70
C MET A 345 -7.04 0.20 -13.15
N LYS A 346 -7.87 -0.77 -13.53
CA LYS A 346 -7.97 -1.23 -14.92
C LYS A 346 -8.44 -0.11 -15.85
N GLU A 347 -9.44 0.66 -15.43
CA GLU A 347 -9.93 1.82 -16.19
C GLU A 347 -8.90 2.94 -16.26
N VAL A 348 -8.16 3.19 -15.17
CA VAL A 348 -7.03 4.13 -15.13
C VAL A 348 -5.98 3.77 -16.18
N ARG A 349 -5.53 2.52 -16.23
CA ARG A 349 -4.55 2.05 -17.21
C ARG A 349 -5.05 2.26 -18.65
N ARG A 350 -6.33 1.94 -18.90
CA ARG A 350 -6.97 2.17 -20.21
C ARG A 350 -7.01 3.66 -20.57
N ALA A 351 -7.37 4.52 -19.62
CA ALA A 351 -7.42 5.96 -19.83
C ALA A 351 -6.03 6.55 -20.14
N ILE A 352 -4.98 6.08 -19.44
CA ILE A 352 -3.59 6.49 -19.72
C ILE A 352 -3.19 6.06 -21.14
N THR A 353 -3.43 4.79 -21.52
CA THR A 353 -3.12 4.29 -22.86
C THR A 353 -3.79 5.10 -23.96
N ASN A 354 -5.01 5.59 -23.72
CA ASN A 354 -5.78 6.39 -24.66
C ASN A 354 -5.47 7.91 -24.60
N GLY A 355 -4.59 8.37 -23.68
CA GLY A 355 -4.28 9.80 -23.49
C GLY A 355 -5.46 10.62 -22.93
N THR A 356 -6.33 9.99 -22.15
CA THR A 356 -7.56 10.60 -21.60
C THR A 356 -7.65 10.54 -20.08
N PHE A 357 -6.50 10.33 -19.40
CA PHE A 357 -6.50 10.13 -17.95
C PHE A 357 -7.05 11.31 -17.15
N LEU A 358 -6.70 12.53 -17.53
CA LEU A 358 -7.20 13.73 -16.81
C LEU A 358 -8.73 13.88 -16.91
N ASP A 359 -9.31 13.57 -18.08
CA ASP A 359 -10.76 13.59 -18.27
C ASP A 359 -11.43 12.46 -17.48
N PHE A 360 -10.84 11.27 -17.50
CA PHE A 360 -11.29 10.15 -16.67
C PHE A 360 -11.29 10.52 -15.18
N LYS A 361 -10.15 11.04 -14.68
CA LYS A 361 -10.00 11.47 -13.28
C LYS A 361 -11.07 12.47 -12.87
N ARG A 362 -11.26 13.52 -13.68
CA ARG A 362 -12.27 14.55 -13.43
C ARG A 362 -13.68 13.94 -13.35
N SER A 363 -14.10 13.21 -14.38
CA SER A 363 -15.43 12.61 -14.45
C SER A 363 -15.67 11.59 -13.33
N PHE A 364 -14.64 10.80 -12.98
CA PHE A 364 -14.72 9.85 -11.88
C PHE A 364 -14.92 10.56 -10.55
N LEU A 365 -14.12 11.59 -10.24
CA LEU A 365 -14.21 12.33 -8.98
C LEU A 365 -15.51 13.13 -8.86
N GLU A 366 -15.97 13.79 -9.95
CA GLU A 366 -17.26 14.47 -9.97
C GLU A 366 -18.41 13.52 -9.62
N ARG A 367 -18.40 12.30 -10.18
CA ARG A 367 -19.41 11.28 -9.90
C ARG A 367 -19.26 10.70 -8.48
N PHE A 368 -18.02 10.38 -8.07
CA PHE A 368 -17.72 9.75 -6.78
C PHE A 368 -17.96 10.69 -5.59
N GLU A 369 -17.84 12.01 -5.80
CA GLU A 369 -18.03 13.03 -4.76
C GLU A 369 -19.36 13.77 -4.87
N ALA A 370 -20.10 13.49 -5.94
CA ALA A 370 -21.49 13.93 -5.98
C ALA A 370 -22.20 13.30 -4.79
N VAL A 371 -22.61 14.14 -3.83
CA VAL A 371 -23.48 13.71 -2.74
C VAL A 371 -24.70 13.10 -3.43
N ASP A 372 -24.79 11.80 -3.37
CA ASP A 372 -25.81 11.07 -4.11
C ASP A 372 -27.16 11.32 -3.46
N ARG A 373 -27.90 12.30 -3.99
CA ARG A 373 -29.26 12.60 -3.60
C ARG A 373 -30.20 11.38 -3.75
N GLN A 374 -29.78 10.33 -4.47
CA GLN A 374 -30.49 9.06 -4.53
C GLN A 374 -30.17 8.16 -3.32
N TYR A 375 -29.12 8.48 -2.56
CA TYR A 375 -28.74 7.80 -1.34
C TYR A 375 -28.97 8.64 -0.07
N GLU A 376 -29.37 9.92 -0.19
CA GLU A 376 -29.99 10.69 0.88
C GLU A 376 -31.50 10.34 0.96
#